data_ee6bd6617f99869b2cd8f544746ea745
#
_entry.id   ee6bd6617f99869b2cd8f544746ea745
#
_cell.length_a   1.000
_cell.length_b   1.000
_cell.length_c   1.000
_cell.angle_alpha   90.00
_cell.angle_beta   90.00
_cell.angle_gamma   90.00
#
_symmetry.space_group_name_H-M   'P 1'
#
loop_
_entity.id
_entity.type
_entity.pdbx_description
1 polymer ?
#
loop_
_entity_poly.entity_id
_entity_poly.type
_entity_poly.pdbx_seq_one_letter_code
_entity_poly.pdbx_strand_id
1 'polypeptide(L)'
;MKNTTTSIDHQQMQRIKWLTYMMFMMFAMTTDAVGVIIPEIITAFDLSLTAASAFHYVPMIAIALSGLLLGYLADKLGRKTTIILGLVVFSVTSFLFAVGNSFWFFLSLMVCSGCAIGFFKTGALALIGDISSSGNEHTTTMNTVEGFFGVGAIIGPAIVSYLLASGFAWKYLYVIAGILCASLCLLAWKTNYPAMKKEQSEDITLKRTLKMMKNRYALGFSSAIALYVITEVAIYVWMPTLLRDYQGDMIWLATYALTIFFVFRALGRFLGAWVLSKFNWMQVMFATSLAIFCCYLFSMIYGIDAAVYLLPLSGLFMSMIYPTLNSKGISCFKKSEHGAVAGVILFFTAVAAALGPLAMGAVSDLFGDVKYGFYLATGFAGILFLMMAYNLLQKPTQ
;
A
#
# COMPACT_ATOMS: atom_id res chain seq x y z
N MET A 1 9.42 48.38 3.33
CA MET A 1 9.61 47.07 2.67
C MET A 1 8.27 46.38 2.65
N LYS A 2 7.62 46.28 1.50
CA LYS A 2 6.31 45.63 1.32
C LYS A 2 6.51 44.12 1.44
N ASN A 3 5.93 43.51 2.46
CA ASN A 3 5.77 42.05 2.56
C ASN A 3 4.79 41.60 1.45
N THR A 4 5.29 41.23 0.31
CA THR A 4 4.53 40.53 -0.72
C THR A 4 4.47 39.04 -0.32
N THR A 5 3.60 38.70 0.63
CA THR A 5 3.04 37.35 0.71
C THR A 5 2.17 37.18 -0.53
N THR A 6 2.74 36.61 -1.59
CA THR A 6 1.98 36.18 -2.76
C THR A 6 0.94 35.18 -2.30
N SER A 7 -0.30 35.61 -2.20
CA SER A 7 -1.45 34.70 -2.06
C SER A 7 -1.43 33.78 -3.27
N ILE A 8 -1.25 32.48 -3.04
CA ILE A 8 -1.29 31.48 -4.11
C ILE A 8 -2.69 31.52 -4.69
N ASP A 9 -2.78 31.72 -6.00
CA ASP A 9 -4.03 31.73 -6.74
C ASP A 9 -4.73 30.37 -6.56
N HIS A 10 -6.06 30.38 -6.43
CA HIS A 10 -6.87 29.16 -6.28
C HIS A 10 -6.61 28.13 -7.39
N GLN A 11 -6.40 28.58 -8.62
CA GLN A 11 -6.03 27.70 -9.75
C GLN A 11 -4.69 27.00 -9.53
N GLN A 12 -3.71 27.72 -9.00
CA GLN A 12 -2.39 27.16 -8.71
C GLN A 12 -2.46 26.09 -7.60
N MET A 13 -3.27 26.32 -6.57
CA MET A 13 -3.52 25.36 -5.52
C MET A 13 -4.15 24.07 -6.05
N GLN A 14 -5.18 24.18 -6.87
CA GLN A 14 -5.81 23.04 -7.53
C GLN A 14 -4.83 22.27 -8.41
N ARG A 15 -3.97 22.97 -9.16
CA ARG A 15 -2.93 22.35 -9.97
C ARG A 15 -1.95 21.54 -9.15
N ILE A 16 -1.51 22.05 -8.00
CA ILE A 16 -0.62 21.33 -7.08
C ILE A 16 -1.30 20.06 -6.56
N LYS A 17 -2.56 20.14 -6.13
CA LYS A 17 -3.34 18.98 -5.67
C LYS A 17 -3.44 17.92 -6.76
N TRP A 18 -3.84 18.30 -8.00
CA TRP A 18 -3.94 17.36 -9.11
C TRP A 18 -2.62 16.70 -9.47
N LEU A 19 -1.52 17.44 -9.49
CA LEU A 19 -0.19 16.88 -9.71
C LEU A 19 0.15 15.84 -8.62
N THR A 20 -0.13 16.16 -7.37
CA THR A 20 0.11 15.24 -6.25
C THR A 20 -0.71 13.96 -6.40
N TYR A 21 -2.01 14.06 -6.76
CA TYR A 21 -2.87 12.90 -7.01
C TYR A 21 -2.32 11.99 -8.12
N MET A 22 -1.91 12.57 -9.25
CA MET A 22 -1.34 11.82 -10.37
C MET A 22 -0.01 11.15 -10.00
N MET A 23 0.82 11.79 -9.17
CA MET A 23 2.08 11.21 -8.69
C MET A 23 1.83 9.99 -7.80
N PHE A 24 0.88 10.06 -6.87
CA PHE A 24 0.52 8.91 -6.05
C PHE A 24 -0.08 7.78 -6.87
N MET A 25 -0.93 8.08 -7.84
CA MET A 25 -1.46 7.09 -8.79
C MET A 25 -0.34 6.39 -9.56
N MET A 26 0.62 7.14 -10.09
CA MET A 26 1.75 6.60 -10.84
C MET A 26 2.63 5.69 -9.99
N PHE A 27 2.90 6.04 -8.73
CA PHE A 27 3.67 5.17 -7.84
C PHE A 27 2.92 3.86 -7.52
N ALA A 28 1.60 3.93 -7.30
CA ALA A 28 0.79 2.74 -7.06
C ALA A 28 0.80 1.77 -8.25
N MET A 29 0.82 2.29 -9.48
CA MET A 29 0.93 1.45 -10.68
C MET A 29 2.13 0.50 -10.64
N THR A 30 3.24 0.91 -10.05
CA THR A 30 4.45 0.09 -9.98
C THR A 30 4.55 -0.75 -8.70
N THR A 31 4.14 -0.21 -7.56
CA THR A 31 4.25 -0.92 -6.27
C THR A 31 3.24 -2.06 -6.14
N ASP A 32 2.03 -1.87 -6.64
CA ASP A 32 0.95 -2.85 -6.48
C ASP A 32 0.87 -3.86 -7.64
N ALA A 33 1.66 -3.67 -8.72
CA ALA A 33 1.76 -4.63 -9.81
C ALA A 33 2.78 -5.76 -9.57
N VAL A 34 3.58 -5.68 -8.51
CA VAL A 34 4.69 -6.61 -8.24
C VAL A 34 4.21 -8.07 -8.18
N GLY A 35 3.02 -8.33 -7.64
CA GLY A 35 2.47 -9.69 -7.57
C GLY A 35 2.29 -10.37 -8.94
N VAL A 36 1.92 -9.61 -9.98
CA VAL A 36 1.82 -10.15 -11.35
C VAL A 36 3.21 -10.36 -11.98
N ILE A 37 4.23 -9.63 -11.50
CA ILE A 37 5.62 -9.72 -11.99
C ILE A 37 6.35 -10.91 -11.35
N ILE A 38 6.06 -11.24 -10.09
CA ILE A 38 6.74 -12.31 -9.33
C ILE A 38 6.80 -13.65 -10.07
N PRO A 39 5.70 -14.19 -10.65
CA PRO A 39 5.77 -15.44 -11.40
C PRO A 39 6.76 -15.40 -12.56
N GLU A 40 6.87 -14.27 -13.24
CA GLU A 40 7.78 -14.09 -14.37
C GLU A 40 9.25 -14.10 -13.95
N ILE A 41 9.59 -13.42 -12.83
CA ILE A 41 10.97 -13.41 -12.33
C ILE A 41 11.36 -14.75 -11.71
N ILE A 42 10.44 -15.49 -11.09
CA ILE A 42 10.68 -16.86 -10.62
C ILE A 42 11.15 -17.72 -11.80
N THR A 43 10.41 -17.69 -12.90
CA THR A 43 10.74 -18.49 -14.09
C THR A 43 11.98 -18.00 -14.80
N ALA A 44 12.16 -16.68 -14.95
CA ALA A 44 13.29 -16.10 -15.69
C ALA A 44 14.64 -16.31 -15.01
N PHE A 45 14.67 -16.39 -13.68
CA PHE A 45 15.89 -16.46 -12.87
C PHE A 45 16.01 -17.71 -12.02
N ASP A 46 15.10 -18.69 -12.18
CA ASP A 46 15.06 -19.95 -11.42
C ASP A 46 15.14 -19.70 -9.90
N LEU A 47 14.24 -18.85 -9.39
CA LEU A 47 14.26 -18.41 -8.01
C LEU A 47 13.32 -19.25 -7.13
N SER A 48 13.71 -19.42 -5.87
CA SER A 48 12.78 -19.85 -4.83
C SER A 48 11.72 -18.77 -4.57
N LEU A 49 10.57 -19.15 -4.02
CA LEU A 49 9.50 -18.23 -3.65
C LEU A 49 9.97 -17.22 -2.59
N THR A 50 10.81 -17.68 -1.66
CA THR A 50 11.45 -16.81 -0.66
C THR A 50 12.31 -15.72 -1.32
N ALA A 51 13.15 -16.08 -2.29
CA ALA A 51 14.00 -15.12 -3.01
C ALA A 51 13.16 -14.15 -3.85
N ALA A 52 12.13 -14.64 -4.54
CA ALA A 52 11.24 -13.84 -5.36
C ALA A 52 10.44 -12.82 -4.53
N SER A 53 10.06 -13.16 -3.28
CA SER A 53 9.37 -12.23 -2.38
C SER A 53 10.16 -10.94 -2.11
N ALA A 54 11.49 -10.96 -2.36
CA ALA A 54 12.34 -9.77 -2.25
C ALA A 54 11.89 -8.63 -3.15
N PHE A 55 11.27 -8.92 -4.29
CA PHE A 55 10.71 -7.90 -5.18
C PHE A 55 9.59 -7.08 -4.52
N HIS A 56 8.94 -7.63 -3.49
CA HIS A 56 7.94 -6.91 -2.71
C HIS A 56 8.52 -6.31 -1.43
N TYR A 57 9.17 -7.11 -0.56
CA TYR A 57 9.55 -6.60 0.75
C TYR A 57 10.74 -5.62 0.71
N VAL A 58 11.67 -5.77 -0.23
CA VAL A 58 12.84 -4.90 -0.32
C VAL A 58 12.45 -3.44 -0.63
N PRO A 59 11.64 -3.12 -1.65
CA PRO A 59 11.19 -1.75 -1.85
C PRO A 59 10.34 -1.23 -0.69
N MET A 60 9.54 -2.06 -0.01
CA MET A 60 8.77 -1.62 1.17
C MET A 60 9.68 -1.19 2.32
N ILE A 61 10.75 -1.96 2.60
CA ILE A 61 11.77 -1.59 3.56
C ILE A 61 12.49 -0.30 3.14
N ALA A 62 12.84 -0.18 1.86
CA ALA A 62 13.52 1.01 1.33
C ALA A 62 12.63 2.27 1.45
N ILE A 63 11.32 2.16 1.17
CA ILE A 63 10.35 3.24 1.38
C ILE A 63 10.32 3.66 2.86
N ALA A 64 10.20 2.70 3.77
CA ALA A 64 10.11 2.96 5.21
C ALA A 64 11.40 3.62 5.73
N LEU A 65 12.56 3.07 5.39
CA LEU A 65 13.86 3.60 5.83
C LEU A 65 14.13 4.98 5.24
N SER A 66 13.88 5.19 3.95
CA SER A 66 14.12 6.50 3.34
C SER A 66 13.18 7.56 3.89
N GLY A 67 11.90 7.22 4.13
CA GLY A 67 10.95 8.11 4.79
C GLY A 67 11.40 8.52 6.19
N LEU A 68 11.90 7.57 6.98
CA LEU A 68 12.39 7.81 8.33
C LEU A 68 13.70 8.59 8.34
N LEU A 69 14.69 8.15 7.53
CA LEU A 69 16.06 8.69 7.58
C LEU A 69 16.20 9.99 6.78
N LEU A 70 15.44 10.16 5.70
CA LEU A 70 15.54 11.31 4.81
C LEU A 70 14.37 12.30 4.99
N GLY A 71 13.39 11.99 5.83
CA GLY A 71 12.23 12.86 6.07
C GLY A 71 12.61 14.27 6.50
N TYR A 72 13.65 14.42 7.33
CA TYR A 72 14.15 15.74 7.75
C TYR A 72 14.66 16.60 6.57
N LEU A 73 15.09 15.97 5.48
CA LEU A 73 15.53 16.71 4.29
C LEU A 73 14.39 17.45 3.61
N ALA A 74 13.14 16.96 3.73
CA ALA A 74 11.97 17.66 3.20
C ALA A 74 11.77 19.03 3.88
N ASP A 75 12.14 19.16 5.15
CA ASP A 75 12.11 20.42 5.87
C ASP A 75 13.31 21.32 5.54
N LYS A 76 14.47 20.71 5.26
CA LYS A 76 15.71 21.44 4.94
C LYS A 76 15.77 21.91 3.49
N LEU A 77 15.43 21.05 2.54
CA LEU A 77 15.50 21.32 1.09
C LEU A 77 14.24 22.03 0.55
N GLY A 78 13.12 21.92 1.28
CA GLY A 78 11.82 22.40 0.87
C GLY A 78 11.01 21.36 0.08
N ARG A 79 9.68 21.47 0.16
CA ARG A 79 8.73 20.49 -0.40
C ARG A 79 8.93 20.24 -1.89
N LYS A 80 9.04 21.33 -2.69
CA LYS A 80 9.24 21.24 -4.13
C LYS A 80 10.49 20.45 -4.49
N THR A 81 11.62 20.79 -3.90
CA THR A 81 12.91 20.14 -4.21
C THR A 81 12.87 18.66 -3.85
N THR A 82 12.30 18.32 -2.69
CA THR A 82 12.16 16.93 -2.23
C THR A 82 11.30 16.11 -3.18
N ILE A 83 10.16 16.65 -3.61
CA ILE A 83 9.26 16.01 -4.59
C ILE A 83 9.99 15.80 -5.91
N ILE A 84 10.63 16.82 -6.46
CA ILE A 84 11.32 16.76 -7.76
C ILE A 84 12.48 15.74 -7.70
N LEU A 85 13.31 15.75 -6.66
CA LEU A 85 14.40 14.79 -6.51
C LEU A 85 13.89 13.35 -6.46
N GLY A 86 12.81 13.09 -5.70
CA GLY A 86 12.18 11.77 -5.66
C GLY A 86 11.69 11.34 -7.05
N LEU A 87 11.02 12.22 -7.79
CA LEU A 87 10.54 11.94 -9.15
C LEU A 87 11.69 11.70 -10.14
N VAL A 88 12.75 12.50 -10.10
CA VAL A 88 13.93 12.34 -10.97
C VAL A 88 14.58 10.98 -10.74
N VAL A 89 14.88 10.64 -9.48
CA VAL A 89 15.50 9.36 -9.13
C VAL A 89 14.61 8.19 -9.56
N PHE A 90 13.31 8.26 -9.28
CA PHE A 90 12.37 7.22 -9.69
C PHE A 90 12.28 7.10 -11.23
N SER A 91 12.21 8.20 -11.96
CA SER A 91 12.14 8.19 -13.43
C SER A 91 13.38 7.54 -14.05
N VAL A 92 14.58 7.94 -13.61
CA VAL A 92 15.85 7.36 -14.08
C VAL A 92 15.89 5.86 -13.76
N THR A 93 15.56 5.48 -12.52
CA THR A 93 15.52 4.08 -12.10
C THR A 93 14.54 3.27 -12.95
N SER A 94 13.36 3.85 -13.25
CA SER A 94 12.33 3.19 -14.07
C SER A 94 12.80 2.92 -15.50
N PHE A 95 13.50 3.85 -16.14
CA PHE A 95 14.08 3.61 -17.46
C PHE A 95 15.18 2.55 -17.45
N LEU A 96 15.95 2.43 -16.36
CA LEU A 96 16.98 1.41 -16.23
C LEU A 96 16.41 -0.03 -16.19
N PHE A 97 15.13 -0.22 -15.84
CA PHE A 97 14.49 -1.53 -15.96
C PHE A 97 14.51 -2.07 -17.42
N ALA A 98 14.47 -1.20 -18.42
CA ALA A 98 14.49 -1.60 -19.83
C ALA A 98 15.77 -2.36 -20.20
N VAL A 99 16.92 -1.98 -19.63
CA VAL A 99 18.24 -2.54 -19.97
C VAL A 99 18.71 -3.64 -19.01
N GLY A 100 17.97 -3.89 -17.91
CA GLY A 100 18.32 -4.90 -16.92
C GLY A 100 18.13 -6.33 -17.43
N ASN A 101 19.06 -7.23 -17.03
CA ASN A 101 19.05 -8.64 -17.40
C ASN A 101 19.40 -9.59 -16.24
N SER A 102 19.55 -9.11 -15.00
CA SER A 102 19.82 -9.95 -13.85
C SER A 102 18.92 -9.61 -12.66
N PHE A 103 18.64 -10.62 -11.85
CA PHE A 103 17.83 -10.48 -10.63
C PHE A 103 18.39 -9.41 -9.68
N TRP A 104 19.69 -9.44 -9.42
CA TRP A 104 20.34 -8.50 -8.50
C TRP A 104 20.32 -7.07 -9.03
N PHE A 105 20.40 -6.88 -10.34
CA PHE A 105 20.26 -5.58 -10.96
C PHE A 105 18.84 -5.04 -10.75
N PHE A 106 17.82 -5.83 -11.04
CA PHE A 106 16.44 -5.43 -10.81
C PHE A 106 16.16 -5.17 -9.32
N LEU A 107 16.69 -6.00 -8.42
CA LEU A 107 16.53 -5.82 -6.99
C LEU A 107 17.17 -4.49 -6.51
N SER A 108 18.35 -4.13 -7.04
CA SER A 108 18.97 -2.84 -6.76
C SER A 108 18.14 -1.66 -7.25
N LEU A 109 17.51 -1.79 -8.42
CA LEU A 109 16.55 -0.79 -8.92
C LEU A 109 15.31 -0.70 -8.02
N MET A 110 14.83 -1.81 -7.47
CA MET A 110 13.73 -1.81 -6.49
C MET A 110 14.11 -1.06 -5.20
N VAL A 111 15.35 -1.20 -4.71
CA VAL A 111 15.84 -0.40 -3.58
C VAL A 111 15.84 1.09 -3.94
N CYS A 112 16.43 1.46 -5.08
CA CYS A 112 16.49 2.85 -5.52
C CYS A 112 15.09 3.45 -5.71
N SER A 113 14.16 2.70 -6.35
CA SER A 113 12.77 3.10 -6.51
C SER A 113 12.07 3.28 -5.17
N GLY A 114 12.26 2.34 -4.24
CA GLY A 114 11.71 2.43 -2.88
C GLY A 114 12.21 3.66 -2.13
N CYS A 115 13.52 3.93 -2.18
CA CYS A 115 14.11 5.14 -1.60
C CYS A 115 13.52 6.42 -2.22
N ALA A 116 13.39 6.46 -3.54
CA ALA A 116 12.81 7.59 -4.25
C ALA A 116 11.34 7.85 -3.85
N ILE A 117 10.54 6.77 -3.75
CA ILE A 117 9.13 6.85 -3.32
C ILE A 117 9.01 7.33 -1.88
N GLY A 118 9.81 6.80 -0.96
CA GLY A 118 9.76 7.21 0.45
C GLY A 118 10.17 8.67 0.62
N PHE A 119 11.21 9.12 -0.08
CA PHE A 119 11.66 10.50 -0.09
C PHE A 119 10.60 11.43 -0.69
N PHE A 120 10.01 11.07 -1.83
CA PHE A 120 8.88 11.78 -2.42
C PHE A 120 7.70 11.89 -1.45
N LYS A 121 7.27 10.77 -0.85
CA LYS A 121 6.11 10.73 0.06
C LYS A 121 6.27 11.69 1.23
N THR A 122 7.47 11.81 1.81
CA THR A 122 7.70 12.75 2.92
C THR A 122 7.47 14.20 2.50
N GLY A 123 7.97 14.60 1.32
CA GLY A 123 7.74 15.94 0.77
C GLY A 123 6.28 16.19 0.39
N ALA A 124 5.64 15.21 -0.25
CA ALA A 124 4.26 15.33 -0.72
C ALA A 124 3.23 15.35 0.41
N LEU A 125 3.38 14.49 1.42
CA LEU A 125 2.48 14.47 2.58
C LEU A 125 2.60 15.75 3.42
N ALA A 126 3.82 16.24 3.61
CA ALA A 126 4.05 17.51 4.27
C ALA A 126 3.47 18.70 3.46
N LEU A 127 3.60 18.67 2.13
CA LEU A 127 2.98 19.66 1.25
C LEU A 127 1.45 19.69 1.41
N ILE A 128 0.79 18.52 1.47
CA ILE A 128 -0.66 18.44 1.68
C ILE A 128 -1.04 19.12 3.00
N GLY A 129 -0.25 18.92 4.07
CA GLY A 129 -0.42 19.64 5.33
C GLY A 129 -0.31 21.16 5.16
N ASP A 130 0.75 21.61 4.47
CA ASP A 130 1.04 23.04 4.28
C ASP A 130 -0.01 23.77 3.42
N ILE A 131 -0.67 23.07 2.49
CA ILE A 131 -1.68 23.66 1.58
C ILE A 131 -3.12 23.52 2.07
N SER A 132 -3.35 22.80 3.15
CA SER A 132 -4.69 22.61 3.72
C SER A 132 -5.01 23.72 4.71
N SER A 133 -6.11 24.46 4.49
CA SER A 133 -6.55 25.58 5.34
C SER A 133 -7.29 25.11 6.58
N SER A 134 -7.78 23.87 6.60
CA SER A 134 -8.53 23.27 7.72
C SER A 134 -8.28 21.76 7.83
N GLY A 135 -8.56 21.19 9.01
CA GLY A 135 -8.50 19.73 9.21
C GLY A 135 -9.42 18.96 8.27
N ASN A 136 -10.59 19.49 7.95
CA ASN A 136 -11.51 18.87 6.99
C ASN A 136 -10.93 18.87 5.56
N GLU A 137 -10.32 19.96 5.13
CA GLU A 137 -9.67 20.04 3.83
C GLU A 137 -8.48 19.09 3.73
N HIS A 138 -7.66 19.02 4.79
CA HIS A 138 -6.56 18.05 4.89
C HIS A 138 -7.07 16.62 4.73
N THR A 139 -8.10 16.24 5.50
CA THR A 139 -8.68 14.89 5.45
C THR A 139 -9.25 14.58 4.06
N THR A 140 -9.97 15.52 3.45
CA THR A 140 -10.53 15.36 2.10
C THR A 140 -9.43 15.18 1.06
N THR A 141 -8.36 15.99 1.12
CA THR A 141 -7.23 15.91 0.20
C THR A 141 -6.50 14.58 0.35
N MET A 142 -6.25 14.13 1.59
CA MET A 142 -5.63 12.83 1.87
C MET A 142 -6.47 11.65 1.33
N ASN A 143 -7.79 11.67 1.57
CA ASN A 143 -8.69 10.64 1.04
C ASN A 143 -8.69 10.63 -0.49
N THR A 144 -8.59 11.78 -1.14
CA THR A 144 -8.48 11.88 -2.60
C THR A 144 -7.15 11.29 -3.09
N VAL A 145 -6.04 11.58 -2.42
CA VAL A 145 -4.72 10.96 -2.70
C VAL A 145 -4.81 9.44 -2.64
N GLU A 146 -5.39 8.90 -1.57
CA GLU A 146 -5.58 7.45 -1.40
C GLU A 146 -6.53 6.86 -2.46
N GLY A 147 -7.53 7.63 -2.90
CA GLY A 147 -8.40 7.25 -4.01
C GLY A 147 -7.62 7.11 -5.32
N PHE A 148 -6.78 8.10 -5.67
CA PHE A 148 -5.93 8.03 -6.85
C PHE A 148 -4.86 6.94 -6.74
N PHE A 149 -4.30 6.72 -5.56
CA PHE A 149 -3.43 5.57 -5.30
C PHE A 149 -4.17 4.26 -5.61
N GLY A 150 -5.42 4.10 -5.16
CA GLY A 150 -6.26 2.96 -5.47
C GLY A 150 -6.51 2.76 -6.98
N VAL A 151 -6.69 3.86 -7.74
CA VAL A 151 -6.79 3.80 -9.21
C VAL A 151 -5.49 3.28 -9.83
N GLY A 152 -4.33 3.74 -9.36
CA GLY A 152 -3.03 3.24 -9.79
C GLY A 152 -2.85 1.74 -9.49
N ALA A 153 -3.28 1.29 -8.33
CA ALA A 153 -3.26 -0.12 -7.92
C ALA A 153 -4.11 -1.03 -8.84
N ILE A 154 -5.16 -0.50 -9.45
CA ILE A 154 -5.96 -1.21 -10.47
C ILE A 154 -5.24 -1.21 -11.82
N ILE A 155 -4.75 -0.06 -12.26
CA ILE A 155 -4.16 0.14 -13.60
C ILE A 155 -2.84 -0.63 -13.74
N GLY A 156 -1.98 -0.63 -12.73
CA GLY A 156 -0.66 -1.26 -12.78
C GLY A 156 -0.70 -2.75 -13.11
N PRO A 157 -1.37 -3.57 -12.31
CA PRO A 157 -1.55 -5.00 -12.60
C PRO A 157 -2.22 -5.26 -13.94
N ALA A 158 -3.23 -4.45 -14.32
CA ALA A 158 -3.91 -4.57 -15.60
C ALA A 158 -2.96 -4.37 -16.78
N ILE A 159 -2.06 -3.36 -16.71
CA ILE A 159 -1.03 -3.13 -17.73
C ILE A 159 -0.08 -4.32 -17.82
N VAL A 160 0.42 -4.84 -16.69
CA VAL A 160 1.34 -5.99 -16.69
C VAL A 160 0.65 -7.21 -17.27
N SER A 161 -0.56 -7.54 -16.82
CA SER A 161 -1.32 -8.67 -17.35
C SER A 161 -1.55 -8.54 -18.87
N TYR A 162 -1.87 -7.34 -19.36
CA TYR A 162 -2.03 -7.09 -20.80
C TYR A 162 -0.71 -7.24 -21.56
N LEU A 163 0.40 -6.70 -21.03
CA LEU A 163 1.71 -6.82 -21.65
C LEU A 163 2.11 -8.29 -21.79
N LEU A 164 1.97 -9.08 -20.72
CA LEU A 164 2.30 -10.50 -20.70
C LEU A 164 1.41 -11.30 -21.67
N ALA A 165 0.09 -11.06 -21.66
CA ALA A 165 -0.85 -11.69 -22.59
C ALA A 165 -0.55 -11.36 -24.08
N SER A 166 0.05 -10.20 -24.33
CA SER A 166 0.45 -9.74 -25.66
C SER A 166 1.89 -10.15 -26.04
N GLY A 167 2.58 -10.93 -25.22
CA GLY A 167 3.96 -11.39 -25.46
C GLY A 167 5.04 -10.34 -25.17
N PHE A 168 4.70 -9.23 -24.49
CA PHE A 168 5.66 -8.22 -24.08
C PHE A 168 6.21 -8.50 -22.68
N ALA A 169 7.41 -8.02 -22.40
CA ALA A 169 8.02 -8.17 -21.10
C ALA A 169 7.37 -7.24 -20.02
N TRP A 170 7.21 -7.75 -18.81
CA TRP A 170 6.68 -7.01 -17.65
C TRP A 170 7.41 -5.69 -17.37
N LYS A 171 8.71 -5.63 -17.68
CA LYS A 171 9.55 -4.45 -17.43
C LYS A 171 9.11 -3.19 -18.16
N TYR A 172 8.30 -3.31 -19.22
CA TYR A 172 7.73 -2.16 -19.92
C TYR A 172 6.72 -1.36 -19.05
N LEU A 173 6.15 -1.95 -18.00
CA LEU A 173 5.39 -1.19 -17.00
C LEU A 173 6.24 -0.05 -16.41
N TYR A 174 7.49 -0.35 -16.05
CA TYR A 174 8.41 0.66 -15.49
C TYR A 174 8.79 1.73 -16.52
N VAL A 175 8.93 1.36 -17.80
CA VAL A 175 9.15 2.35 -18.86
C VAL A 175 7.97 3.31 -18.98
N ILE A 176 6.75 2.78 -18.99
CA ILE A 176 5.51 3.59 -19.03
C ILE A 176 5.45 4.51 -17.79
N ALA A 177 5.70 3.97 -16.60
CA ALA A 177 5.76 4.74 -15.37
C ALA A 177 6.87 5.80 -15.39
N GLY A 178 8.04 5.49 -15.97
CA GLY A 178 9.14 6.41 -16.15
C GLY A 178 8.78 7.61 -17.03
N ILE A 179 8.10 7.37 -18.16
CA ILE A 179 7.61 8.44 -19.06
C ILE A 179 6.58 9.32 -18.33
N LEU A 180 5.62 8.71 -17.65
CA LEU A 180 4.62 9.43 -16.87
C LEU A 180 5.27 10.25 -15.75
N CYS A 181 6.22 9.64 -15.02
CA CYS A 181 6.97 10.30 -13.96
C CYS A 181 7.79 11.50 -14.45
N ALA A 182 8.50 11.34 -15.58
CA ALA A 182 9.25 12.43 -16.20
C ALA A 182 8.32 13.60 -16.59
N SER A 183 7.16 13.29 -17.16
CA SER A 183 6.15 14.28 -17.52
C SER A 183 5.62 15.04 -16.30
N LEU A 184 5.30 14.30 -15.22
CA LEU A 184 4.86 14.89 -13.94
C LEU A 184 5.97 15.71 -13.27
N CYS A 185 7.23 15.26 -13.36
CA CYS A 185 8.38 16.00 -12.87
C CYS A 185 8.56 17.34 -13.58
N LEU A 186 8.44 17.37 -14.92
CA LEU A 186 8.51 18.60 -15.70
C LEU A 186 7.37 19.58 -15.36
N LEU A 187 6.16 19.06 -15.16
CA LEU A 187 5.02 19.88 -14.75
C LEU A 187 5.19 20.42 -13.33
N ALA A 188 5.70 19.61 -12.39
CA ALA A 188 6.00 20.02 -11.03
C ALA A 188 7.10 21.09 -11.00
N TRP A 189 8.13 20.94 -11.81
CA TRP A 189 9.21 21.92 -11.91
C TRP A 189 8.72 23.30 -12.36
N LYS A 190 7.84 23.34 -13.36
CA LYS A 190 7.21 24.59 -13.86
C LYS A 190 6.15 25.18 -12.92
N THR A 191 5.72 24.44 -11.91
CA THR A 191 4.69 24.89 -10.95
C THR A 191 5.37 25.57 -9.76
N ASN A 192 4.84 26.74 -9.34
CA ASN A 192 5.29 27.41 -8.13
C ASN A 192 4.62 26.77 -6.91
N TYR A 193 5.41 26.39 -5.93
CA TYR A 193 4.95 25.82 -4.66
C TYR A 193 4.94 26.87 -3.57
N PRO A 194 4.08 26.74 -2.54
CA PRO A 194 4.05 27.68 -1.41
C PRO A 194 5.39 27.69 -0.69
N ALA A 195 5.79 28.88 -0.21
CA ALA A 195 6.90 29.00 0.71
C ALA A 195 6.53 28.33 2.05
N MET A 196 7.47 27.58 2.64
CA MET A 196 7.25 26.90 3.90
C MET A 196 6.95 27.89 5.03
N LYS A 197 5.84 27.67 5.76
CA LYS A 197 5.74 28.16 7.13
C LYS A 197 6.52 27.19 8.02
N LYS A 198 7.56 27.67 8.68
CA LYS A 198 8.22 26.94 9.78
C LYS A 198 7.25 26.90 10.96
N GLU A 199 6.31 25.98 10.96
CA GLU A 199 5.66 25.59 12.21
C GLU A 199 6.57 24.58 12.90
N GLN A 200 6.87 24.86 14.17
CA GLN A 200 7.52 23.90 15.06
C GLN A 200 6.59 22.69 15.18
N SER A 201 6.83 21.65 14.38
CA SER A 201 6.26 20.35 14.65
C SER A 201 6.77 19.93 16.04
N GLU A 202 5.87 19.71 17.00
CA GLU A 202 6.24 19.04 18.24
C GLU A 202 6.98 17.76 17.85
N ASP A 203 8.23 17.63 18.28
CA ASP A 203 9.05 16.45 18.08
C ASP A 203 8.26 15.23 18.58
N ILE A 204 7.72 14.44 17.65
CA ILE A 204 7.18 13.12 17.96
C ILE A 204 8.39 12.29 18.35
N THR A 205 8.74 12.33 19.63
CA THR A 205 9.95 11.70 20.14
C THR A 205 9.75 10.19 19.99
N LEU A 206 10.65 9.53 19.26
CA LEU A 206 10.71 8.06 19.11
C LEU A 206 10.47 7.35 20.47
N LYS A 207 11.00 7.92 21.56
CA LYS A 207 10.76 7.47 22.94
C LYS A 207 9.27 7.42 23.33
N ARG A 208 8.45 8.37 22.85
CA ARG A 208 7.00 8.43 23.15
C ARG A 208 6.26 7.32 22.38
N THR A 209 6.61 7.10 21.12
CA THR A 209 6.09 6.00 20.29
C THR A 209 6.45 4.64 20.91
N LEU A 210 7.71 4.43 21.32
CA LEU A 210 8.15 3.21 21.99
C LEU A 210 7.43 2.97 23.33
N LYS A 211 7.16 4.03 24.11
CA LYS A 211 6.35 3.93 25.33
C LYS A 211 4.92 3.50 25.03
N MET A 212 4.34 4.00 23.92
CA MET A 212 3.00 3.66 23.50
C MET A 212 2.88 2.19 23.06
N MET A 213 3.97 1.55 22.59
CA MET A 213 3.99 0.10 22.29
C MET A 213 3.72 -0.80 23.52
N LYS A 214 3.80 -0.26 24.75
CA LYS A 214 3.43 -1.00 25.98
C LYS A 214 1.94 -0.87 26.33
N ASN A 215 1.19 -0.03 25.62
CA ASN A 215 -0.24 0.15 25.87
C ASN A 215 -1.04 -0.98 25.22
N ARG A 216 -1.85 -1.69 26.03
CA ARG A 216 -2.64 -2.85 25.58
C ARG A 216 -3.61 -2.56 24.44
N TYR A 217 -4.20 -1.36 24.41
CA TYR A 217 -5.13 -0.96 23.33
C TYR A 217 -4.38 -0.65 22.03
N ALA A 218 -3.27 0.09 22.12
CA ALA A 218 -2.42 0.35 20.97
C ALA A 218 -1.88 -0.95 20.36
N LEU A 219 -1.42 -1.89 21.20
CA LEU A 219 -0.99 -3.22 20.75
C LEU A 219 -2.14 -4.04 20.15
N GLY A 220 -3.33 -4.03 20.78
CA GLY A 220 -4.49 -4.77 20.29
C GLY A 220 -4.89 -4.32 18.88
N PHE A 221 -5.05 -3.02 18.65
CA PHE A 221 -5.37 -2.49 17.32
C PHE A 221 -4.23 -2.72 16.33
N SER A 222 -2.97 -2.51 16.74
CA SER A 222 -1.81 -2.73 15.87
C SER A 222 -1.64 -4.19 15.47
N SER A 223 -1.88 -5.13 16.38
CA SER A 223 -1.83 -6.58 16.10
C SER A 223 -2.96 -7.00 15.15
N ALA A 224 -4.18 -6.49 15.35
CA ALA A 224 -5.30 -6.75 14.44
C ALA A 224 -5.01 -6.23 13.03
N ILE A 225 -4.45 -5.02 12.93
CA ILE A 225 -4.03 -4.41 11.67
C ILE A 225 -2.89 -5.22 11.03
N ALA A 226 -1.92 -5.69 11.81
CA ALA A 226 -0.83 -6.52 11.29
C ALA A 226 -1.35 -7.84 10.70
N LEU A 227 -2.24 -8.54 11.40
CA LEU A 227 -2.88 -9.76 10.90
C LEU A 227 -3.66 -9.50 9.61
N TYR A 228 -4.40 -8.39 9.57
CA TYR A 228 -5.10 -7.98 8.36
C TYR A 228 -4.13 -7.70 7.21
N VAL A 229 -3.06 -6.95 7.44
CA VAL A 229 -2.07 -6.59 6.42
C VAL A 229 -1.37 -7.83 5.87
N ILE A 230 -0.96 -8.78 6.72
CA ILE A 230 -0.38 -10.05 6.25
C ILE A 230 -1.38 -10.79 5.35
N THR A 231 -2.65 -10.86 5.75
CA THR A 231 -3.69 -11.51 4.94
C THR A 231 -3.90 -10.77 3.61
N GLU A 232 -3.95 -9.45 3.62
CA GLU A 232 -4.13 -8.65 2.40
C GLU A 232 -2.94 -8.79 1.44
N VAL A 233 -1.71 -8.70 1.97
CA VAL A 233 -0.47 -8.81 1.17
C VAL A 233 -0.34 -10.20 0.54
N ALA A 234 -0.86 -11.24 1.17
CA ALA A 234 -0.94 -12.58 0.58
C ALA A 234 -1.62 -12.58 -0.78
N ILE A 235 -2.73 -11.82 -0.92
CA ILE A 235 -3.45 -11.72 -2.19
C ILE A 235 -2.59 -11.02 -3.24
N TYR A 236 -2.16 -9.79 -2.98
CA TYR A 236 -1.55 -9.01 -4.05
C TYR A 236 -0.10 -9.40 -4.36
N VAL A 237 0.56 -10.19 -3.53
CA VAL A 237 1.90 -10.73 -3.80
C VAL A 237 1.84 -12.15 -4.39
N TRP A 238 1.03 -13.04 -3.80
CA TRP A 238 1.12 -14.47 -4.10
C TRP A 238 -0.07 -15.05 -4.88
N MET A 239 -1.23 -14.37 -4.93
CA MET A 239 -2.39 -14.88 -5.68
C MET A 239 -2.09 -15.07 -7.18
N PRO A 240 -1.38 -14.15 -7.88
CA PRO A 240 -1.02 -14.39 -9.28
C PRO A 240 -0.14 -15.63 -9.47
N THR A 241 0.78 -15.90 -8.53
CA THR A 241 1.60 -17.11 -8.53
C THR A 241 0.75 -18.37 -8.29
N LEU A 242 -0.20 -18.32 -7.34
CA LEU A 242 -1.11 -19.44 -7.06
C LEU A 242 -2.00 -19.76 -8.27
N LEU A 243 -2.48 -18.74 -8.97
CA LEU A 243 -3.41 -18.90 -10.09
C LEU A 243 -2.72 -19.12 -11.44
N ARG A 244 -1.40 -19.14 -11.48
CA ARG A 244 -0.63 -19.25 -12.73
C ARG A 244 -0.97 -20.50 -13.54
N ASP A 245 -1.14 -21.62 -12.86
CA ASP A 245 -1.38 -22.92 -13.48
C ASP A 245 -2.88 -23.24 -13.63
N TYR A 246 -3.76 -22.23 -13.47
CA TYR A 246 -5.19 -22.39 -13.66
C TYR A 246 -5.52 -22.67 -15.12
N GLN A 247 -6.22 -23.79 -15.38
CA GLN A 247 -6.61 -24.25 -16.72
C GLN A 247 -8.13 -24.39 -16.90
N GLY A 248 -8.92 -23.83 -15.98
CA GLY A 248 -10.39 -23.84 -16.08
C GLY A 248 -10.95 -22.85 -17.10
N ASP A 249 -12.28 -22.81 -17.23
CA ASP A 249 -12.98 -21.99 -18.22
C ASP A 249 -12.79 -20.47 -18.06
N MET A 250 -12.34 -20.02 -16.90
CA MET A 250 -12.22 -18.59 -16.56
C MET A 250 -10.75 -18.11 -16.55
N ILE A 251 -9.97 -18.49 -17.57
CA ILE A 251 -8.55 -18.09 -17.69
C ILE A 251 -8.38 -16.57 -17.60
N TRP A 252 -9.26 -15.79 -18.22
CA TRP A 252 -9.22 -14.34 -18.13
C TRP A 252 -9.35 -13.83 -16.68
N LEU A 253 -10.17 -14.50 -15.87
CA LEU A 253 -10.35 -14.14 -14.46
C LEU A 253 -9.06 -14.41 -13.66
N ALA A 254 -8.39 -15.52 -13.91
CA ALA A 254 -7.10 -15.83 -13.31
C ALA A 254 -6.02 -14.80 -13.76
N THR A 255 -5.99 -14.45 -15.04
CA THR A 255 -5.04 -13.47 -15.61
C THR A 255 -5.19 -12.09 -14.98
N TYR A 256 -6.42 -11.63 -14.76
CA TYR A 256 -6.71 -10.31 -14.19
C TYR A 256 -7.14 -10.35 -12.71
N ALA A 257 -6.92 -11.48 -12.02
CA ALA A 257 -7.38 -11.69 -10.66
C ALA A 257 -6.96 -10.57 -9.69
N LEU A 258 -5.71 -10.11 -9.80
CA LEU A 258 -5.20 -9.02 -8.96
C LEU A 258 -5.88 -7.67 -9.28
N THR A 259 -6.08 -7.37 -10.54
CA THR A 259 -6.83 -6.18 -10.97
C THR A 259 -8.26 -6.21 -10.42
N ILE A 260 -8.92 -7.36 -10.52
CA ILE A 260 -10.29 -7.58 -10.04
C ILE A 260 -10.36 -7.44 -8.52
N PHE A 261 -9.37 -7.97 -7.80
CA PHE A 261 -9.23 -7.77 -6.36
C PHE A 261 -9.20 -6.28 -5.99
N PHE A 262 -8.39 -5.47 -6.67
CA PHE A 262 -8.32 -4.03 -6.41
C PHE A 262 -9.61 -3.29 -6.81
N VAL A 263 -10.30 -3.73 -7.87
CA VAL A 263 -11.63 -3.20 -8.21
C VAL A 263 -12.64 -3.49 -7.09
N PHE A 264 -12.72 -4.73 -6.60
CA PHE A 264 -13.58 -5.07 -5.47
C PHE A 264 -13.19 -4.30 -4.20
N ARG A 265 -11.90 -4.10 -3.97
CA ARG A 265 -11.41 -3.30 -2.85
C ARG A 265 -11.84 -1.84 -2.96
N ALA A 266 -11.81 -1.25 -4.16
CA ALA A 266 -12.29 0.10 -4.40
C ALA A 266 -13.82 0.20 -4.21
N LEU A 267 -14.59 -0.72 -4.77
CA LEU A 267 -16.04 -0.79 -4.59
C LEU A 267 -16.42 -0.97 -3.11
N GLY A 268 -15.71 -1.82 -2.40
CA GLY A 268 -15.94 -2.06 -0.98
C GLY A 268 -15.69 -0.83 -0.10
N ARG A 269 -14.80 0.09 -0.48
CA ARG A 269 -14.61 1.36 0.24
C ARG A 269 -15.85 2.26 0.17
N PHE A 270 -16.52 2.33 -0.99
CA PHE A 270 -17.76 3.10 -1.12
C PHE A 270 -18.91 2.43 -0.36
N LEU A 271 -19.07 1.11 -0.51
CA LEU A 271 -20.05 0.34 0.25
C LEU A 271 -19.79 0.41 1.76
N GLY A 272 -18.53 0.39 2.17
CA GLY A 272 -18.12 0.43 3.56
C GLY A 272 -18.56 1.70 4.29
N ALA A 273 -18.48 2.84 3.64
CA ALA A 273 -18.96 4.10 4.20
C ALA A 273 -20.48 4.03 4.49
N TRP A 274 -21.26 3.46 3.58
CA TRP A 274 -22.70 3.25 3.75
C TRP A 274 -22.99 2.20 4.84
N VAL A 275 -22.32 1.06 4.83
CA VAL A 275 -22.50 -0.02 5.82
C VAL A 275 -22.17 0.49 7.23
N LEU A 276 -21.04 1.18 7.42
CA LEU A 276 -20.62 1.74 8.72
C LEU A 276 -21.52 2.87 9.22
N SER A 277 -22.31 3.50 8.32
CA SER A 277 -23.34 4.48 8.74
C SER A 277 -24.60 3.83 9.31
N LYS A 278 -24.84 2.54 9.00
CA LYS A 278 -26.06 1.79 9.38
C LYS A 278 -25.83 0.80 10.52
N PHE A 279 -24.64 0.21 10.59
CA PHE A 279 -24.30 -0.86 11.53
C PHE A 279 -23.18 -0.45 12.47
N ASN A 280 -23.13 -1.07 13.65
CA ASN A 280 -22.02 -0.88 14.59
C ASN A 280 -20.72 -1.37 13.97
N TRP A 281 -19.66 -0.58 14.10
CA TRP A 281 -18.35 -0.90 13.52
C TRP A 281 -17.81 -2.28 13.94
N MET A 282 -18.06 -2.73 15.19
CA MET A 282 -17.63 -4.06 15.67
C MET A 282 -18.34 -5.20 14.93
N GLN A 283 -19.66 -5.02 14.66
CA GLN A 283 -20.42 -6.01 13.87
C GLN A 283 -19.92 -6.08 12.43
N VAL A 284 -19.59 -4.92 11.85
CA VAL A 284 -19.02 -4.85 10.49
C VAL A 284 -17.65 -5.53 10.45
N MET A 285 -16.77 -5.27 11.42
CA MET A 285 -15.45 -5.91 11.49
C MET A 285 -15.56 -7.41 11.68
N PHE A 286 -16.49 -7.89 12.50
CA PHE A 286 -16.77 -9.32 12.66
C PHE A 286 -17.25 -9.95 11.34
N ALA A 287 -18.26 -9.37 10.71
CA ALA A 287 -18.85 -9.92 9.47
C ALA A 287 -17.83 -9.93 8.32
N THR A 288 -17.06 -8.84 8.16
CA THR A 288 -16.05 -8.74 7.10
C THR A 288 -14.86 -9.67 7.34
N SER A 289 -14.37 -9.79 8.58
CA SER A 289 -13.29 -10.74 8.89
C SER A 289 -13.73 -12.20 8.73
N LEU A 290 -14.99 -12.55 9.07
CA LEU A 290 -15.57 -13.85 8.80
C LEU A 290 -15.63 -14.13 7.30
N ALA A 291 -16.12 -13.16 6.50
CA ALA A 291 -16.21 -13.30 5.04
C ALA A 291 -14.83 -13.51 4.41
N ILE A 292 -13.80 -12.76 4.86
CA ILE A 292 -12.42 -12.95 4.42
C ILE A 292 -11.93 -14.36 4.77
N PHE A 293 -12.11 -14.78 6.03
CA PHE A 293 -11.70 -16.11 6.46
C PHE A 293 -12.40 -17.21 5.64
N CYS A 294 -13.70 -17.08 5.36
CA CYS A 294 -14.43 -17.99 4.50
C CYS A 294 -13.87 -18.00 3.06
N CYS A 295 -13.57 -16.85 2.46
CA CYS A 295 -12.96 -16.79 1.13
C CYS A 295 -11.64 -17.57 1.09
N TYR A 296 -10.78 -17.41 2.08
CA TYR A 296 -9.51 -18.12 2.16
C TYR A 296 -9.71 -19.62 2.42
N LEU A 297 -10.51 -19.95 3.42
CA LEU A 297 -10.76 -21.34 3.81
C LEU A 297 -11.34 -22.16 2.66
N PHE A 298 -12.37 -21.64 2.01
CA PHE A 298 -13.00 -22.36 0.89
C PHE A 298 -12.10 -22.39 -0.36
N SER A 299 -11.26 -21.38 -0.59
CA SER A 299 -10.22 -21.45 -1.62
C SER A 299 -9.24 -22.59 -1.35
N MET A 300 -8.89 -22.84 -0.11
CA MET A 300 -7.97 -23.93 0.25
C MET A 300 -8.65 -25.31 0.26
N ILE A 301 -9.92 -25.38 0.59
CA ILE A 301 -10.68 -26.65 0.60
C ILE A 301 -11.03 -27.10 -0.84
N TYR A 302 -11.53 -26.18 -1.67
CA TYR A 302 -11.99 -26.50 -3.04
C TYR A 302 -10.93 -26.27 -4.11
N GLY A 303 -9.71 -25.82 -3.72
CA GLY A 303 -8.57 -25.68 -4.61
C GLY A 303 -8.64 -24.45 -5.53
N ILE A 304 -7.83 -24.51 -6.59
CA ILE A 304 -7.60 -23.39 -7.50
C ILE A 304 -8.87 -22.93 -8.22
N ASP A 305 -9.81 -23.84 -8.48
CA ASP A 305 -11.09 -23.53 -9.14
C ASP A 305 -11.99 -22.63 -8.31
N ALA A 306 -11.94 -22.75 -6.98
CA ALA A 306 -12.62 -21.84 -6.07
C ALA A 306 -11.78 -20.57 -5.80
N ALA A 307 -10.47 -20.73 -5.72
CA ALA A 307 -9.55 -19.63 -5.42
C ALA A 307 -9.64 -18.51 -6.46
N VAL A 308 -9.81 -18.84 -7.75
CA VAL A 308 -9.92 -17.87 -8.85
C VAL A 308 -11.09 -16.89 -8.67
N TYR A 309 -12.14 -17.28 -7.94
CA TYR A 309 -13.31 -16.44 -7.64
C TYR A 309 -13.20 -15.80 -6.25
N LEU A 310 -12.91 -16.62 -5.24
CA LEU A 310 -13.04 -16.23 -3.83
C LEU A 310 -11.91 -15.30 -3.37
N LEU A 311 -10.68 -15.51 -3.86
CA LEU A 311 -9.57 -14.67 -3.45
C LEU A 311 -9.72 -13.23 -4.01
N PRO A 312 -10.03 -12.98 -5.30
CA PRO A 312 -10.34 -11.62 -5.76
C PRO A 312 -11.54 -11.00 -5.05
N LEU A 313 -12.61 -11.78 -4.80
CA LEU A 313 -13.80 -11.32 -4.08
C LEU A 313 -13.50 -10.84 -2.67
N SER A 314 -12.49 -11.42 -2.00
CA SER A 314 -12.08 -11.03 -0.64
C SER A 314 -11.74 -9.53 -0.54
N GLY A 315 -11.31 -8.91 -1.63
CA GLY A 315 -11.02 -7.47 -1.71
C GLY A 315 -12.18 -6.59 -1.28
N LEU A 316 -13.42 -7.00 -1.60
CA LEU A 316 -14.63 -6.30 -1.20
C LEU A 316 -14.73 -6.17 0.33
N PHE A 317 -14.47 -7.26 1.05
CA PHE A 317 -14.56 -7.32 2.51
C PHE A 317 -13.32 -6.71 3.19
N MET A 318 -12.14 -6.82 2.56
CA MET A 318 -10.88 -6.27 3.05
C MET A 318 -10.88 -4.75 3.11
N SER A 319 -11.60 -4.10 2.20
CA SER A 319 -11.59 -2.64 2.01
C SER A 319 -11.90 -1.82 3.26
N MET A 320 -12.72 -2.35 4.18
CA MET A 320 -13.23 -1.65 5.34
C MET A 320 -12.37 -1.83 6.59
N ILE A 321 -11.57 -2.91 6.67
CA ILE A 321 -10.91 -3.30 7.93
C ILE A 321 -9.83 -2.30 8.32
N TYR A 322 -8.86 -2.03 7.43
CA TYR A 322 -7.74 -1.14 7.75
C TYR A 322 -8.18 0.26 8.14
N PRO A 323 -9.00 0.99 7.34
CA PRO A 323 -9.39 2.36 7.69
C PRO A 323 -10.20 2.43 8.99
N THR A 324 -11.06 1.43 9.24
CA THR A 324 -11.89 1.39 10.45
C THR A 324 -11.05 1.12 11.69
N LEU A 325 -10.20 0.08 11.67
CA LEU A 325 -9.33 -0.25 12.81
C LEU A 325 -8.33 0.87 13.09
N ASN A 326 -7.75 1.48 12.05
CA ASN A 326 -6.82 2.61 12.21
C ASN A 326 -7.51 3.82 12.85
N SER A 327 -8.67 4.21 12.32
CA SER A 327 -9.45 5.33 12.86
C SER A 327 -9.88 5.09 14.31
N LYS A 328 -10.44 3.91 14.61
CA LYS A 328 -10.88 3.55 15.97
C LYS A 328 -9.69 3.40 16.91
N GLY A 329 -8.60 2.79 16.45
CA GLY A 329 -7.38 2.66 17.24
C GLY A 329 -6.79 4.00 17.68
N ILE A 330 -6.79 5.00 16.78
CA ILE A 330 -6.31 6.35 17.11
C ILE A 330 -7.33 7.08 18.02
N SER A 331 -8.62 6.97 17.73
CA SER A 331 -9.66 7.71 18.46
C SER A 331 -9.85 7.26 19.91
N CYS A 332 -9.37 6.09 20.30
CA CYS A 332 -9.37 5.62 21.69
C CYS A 332 -8.41 6.40 22.60
N PHE A 333 -7.57 7.28 22.05
CA PHE A 333 -6.54 8.00 22.80
C PHE A 333 -6.78 9.52 22.79
N LYS A 334 -6.11 10.22 23.70
CA LYS A 334 -6.14 11.69 23.73
C LYS A 334 -5.47 12.26 22.47
N LYS A 335 -5.95 13.42 22.00
CA LYS A 335 -5.40 14.09 20.80
C LYS A 335 -3.87 14.25 20.84
N SER A 336 -3.31 14.53 22.02
CA SER A 336 -1.84 14.64 22.22
C SER A 336 -1.08 13.32 22.03
N GLU A 337 -1.76 12.17 22.00
CA GLU A 337 -1.17 10.84 21.84
C GLU A 337 -1.41 10.24 20.43
N HIS A 338 -2.27 10.86 19.63
CA HIS A 338 -2.66 10.36 18.31
C HIS A 338 -1.43 10.08 17.41
N GLY A 339 -0.43 10.97 17.40
CA GLY A 339 0.79 10.78 16.61
C GLY A 339 1.61 9.57 17.06
N ALA A 340 1.72 9.35 18.37
CA ALA A 340 2.46 8.19 18.91
C ALA A 340 1.73 6.88 18.60
N VAL A 341 0.39 6.84 18.74
CA VAL A 341 -0.43 5.65 18.40
C VAL A 341 -0.38 5.37 16.92
N ALA A 342 -0.55 6.38 16.07
CA ALA A 342 -0.42 6.22 14.61
C ALA A 342 0.96 5.69 14.21
N GLY A 343 2.03 6.13 14.88
CA GLY A 343 3.38 5.61 14.68
C GLY A 343 3.51 4.12 15.03
N VAL A 344 2.89 3.65 16.12
CA VAL A 344 2.87 2.22 16.48
C VAL A 344 2.11 1.41 15.43
N ILE A 345 0.93 1.86 15.04
CA ILE A 345 0.12 1.20 14.01
C ILE A 345 0.92 1.10 12.69
N LEU A 346 1.55 2.21 12.27
CA LEU A 346 2.34 2.23 11.04
C LEU A 346 3.55 1.29 11.10
N PHE A 347 4.22 1.20 12.25
CA PHE A 347 5.32 0.26 12.47
C PHE A 347 4.85 -1.19 12.29
N PHE A 348 3.76 -1.59 12.95
CA PHE A 348 3.21 -2.95 12.81
C PHE A 348 2.74 -3.23 11.38
N THR A 349 2.12 -2.24 10.71
CA THR A 349 1.73 -2.33 9.30
C THR A 349 2.94 -2.61 8.41
N ALA A 350 4.03 -1.85 8.57
CA ALA A 350 5.24 -1.99 7.74
C ALA A 350 5.93 -3.34 7.97
N VAL A 351 6.04 -3.77 9.23
CA VAL A 351 6.60 -5.07 9.59
C VAL A 351 5.77 -6.21 9.00
N ALA A 352 4.44 -6.13 9.10
CA ALA A 352 3.53 -7.13 8.55
C ALA A 352 3.63 -7.20 7.01
N ALA A 353 3.67 -6.05 6.33
CA ALA A 353 3.79 -5.98 4.89
C ALA A 353 5.14 -6.52 4.36
N ALA A 354 6.20 -6.40 5.14
CA ALA A 354 7.51 -6.94 4.78
C ALA A 354 7.64 -8.44 5.12
N LEU A 355 7.29 -8.83 6.34
CA LEU A 355 7.49 -10.20 6.82
C LEU A 355 6.43 -11.18 6.33
N GLY A 356 5.20 -10.72 6.03
CA GLY A 356 4.12 -11.58 5.56
C GLY A 356 4.47 -12.35 4.29
N PRO A 357 4.82 -11.67 3.18
CA PRO A 357 5.21 -12.34 1.94
C PRO A 357 6.46 -13.19 2.08
N LEU A 358 7.43 -12.76 2.88
CA LEU A 358 8.64 -13.51 3.15
C LEU A 358 8.32 -14.83 3.88
N ALA A 359 7.50 -14.79 4.93
CA ALA A 359 7.10 -15.98 5.68
C ALA A 359 6.30 -16.94 4.79
N MET A 360 5.39 -16.43 3.97
CA MET A 360 4.63 -17.25 3.01
C MET A 360 5.55 -17.92 1.99
N GLY A 361 6.52 -17.16 1.41
CA GLY A 361 7.50 -17.71 0.50
C GLY A 361 8.33 -18.82 1.14
N ALA A 362 8.83 -18.60 2.36
CA ALA A 362 9.62 -19.59 3.11
C ALA A 362 8.83 -20.88 3.40
N VAL A 363 7.57 -20.75 3.83
CA VAL A 363 6.69 -21.92 4.05
C VAL A 363 6.39 -22.63 2.73
N SER A 364 6.16 -21.89 1.66
CA SER A 364 5.90 -22.46 0.34
C SER A 364 7.11 -23.22 -0.21
N ASP A 365 8.32 -22.68 -0.04
CA ASP A 365 9.57 -23.37 -0.44
C ASP A 365 9.81 -24.65 0.41
N LEU A 366 9.52 -24.59 1.72
CA LEU A 366 9.70 -25.74 2.60
C LEU A 366 8.83 -26.93 2.20
N PHE A 367 7.60 -26.67 1.74
CA PHE A 367 6.63 -27.70 1.35
C PHE A 367 6.51 -27.88 -0.16
N GLY A 368 7.23 -27.11 -0.97
CA GLY A 368 7.32 -27.25 -2.42
C GLY A 368 6.12 -26.74 -3.23
N ASP A 369 5.21 -25.97 -2.61
CA ASP A 369 4.02 -25.44 -3.31
C ASP A 369 3.53 -24.15 -2.65
N VAL A 370 3.19 -23.15 -3.47
CA VAL A 370 2.68 -21.84 -3.02
C VAL A 370 1.39 -21.92 -2.18
N LYS A 371 0.60 -22.97 -2.35
CA LYS A 371 -0.61 -23.21 -1.54
C LYS A 371 -0.34 -23.28 -0.04
N TYR A 372 0.83 -23.78 0.38
CA TYR A 372 1.19 -23.84 1.80
C TYR A 372 1.37 -22.44 2.42
N GLY A 373 1.87 -21.47 1.64
CA GLY A 373 1.84 -20.06 2.03
C GLY A 373 0.41 -19.54 2.25
N PHE A 374 -0.55 -19.98 1.42
CA PHE A 374 -1.95 -19.62 1.58
C PHE A 374 -2.62 -20.34 2.77
N TYR A 375 -2.21 -21.54 3.13
CA TYR A 375 -2.65 -22.16 4.41
C TYR A 375 -2.20 -21.32 5.60
N LEU A 376 -0.97 -20.81 5.59
CA LEU A 376 -0.48 -19.88 6.62
C LEU A 376 -1.32 -18.60 6.65
N ALA A 377 -1.59 -17.99 5.49
CA ALA A 377 -2.42 -16.79 5.38
C ALA A 377 -3.87 -17.03 5.84
N THR A 378 -4.42 -18.22 5.56
CA THR A 378 -5.74 -18.65 6.07
C THR A 378 -5.74 -18.72 7.60
N GLY A 379 -4.66 -19.19 8.19
CA GLY A 379 -4.46 -19.19 9.65
C GLY A 379 -4.48 -17.76 10.22
N PHE A 380 -3.79 -16.81 9.59
CA PHE A 380 -3.81 -15.39 9.99
C PHE A 380 -5.21 -14.77 9.84
N ALA A 381 -5.93 -15.06 8.74
CA ALA A 381 -7.30 -14.63 8.55
C ALA A 381 -8.24 -15.21 9.65
N GLY A 382 -8.04 -16.46 10.03
CA GLY A 382 -8.77 -17.12 11.12
C GLY A 382 -8.48 -16.47 12.49
N ILE A 383 -7.23 -16.14 12.79
CA ILE A 383 -6.86 -15.45 14.04
C ILE A 383 -7.48 -14.04 14.05
N LEU A 384 -7.45 -13.31 12.93
CA LEU A 384 -8.11 -12.02 12.81
C LEU A 384 -9.62 -12.12 13.07
N PHE A 385 -10.28 -13.11 12.46
CA PHE A 385 -11.71 -13.38 12.70
C PHE A 385 -12.00 -13.66 14.16
N LEU A 386 -11.23 -14.55 14.82
CA LEU A 386 -11.41 -14.87 16.25
C LEU A 386 -11.19 -13.63 17.13
N MET A 387 -10.25 -12.79 16.79
CA MET A 387 -9.99 -11.54 17.49
C MET A 387 -11.17 -10.54 17.36
N MET A 388 -11.79 -10.44 16.18
CA MET A 388 -12.98 -9.61 15.98
C MET A 388 -14.21 -10.21 16.67
N ALA A 389 -14.36 -11.54 16.67
CA ALA A 389 -15.41 -12.25 17.39
C ALA A 389 -15.30 -12.01 18.91
N TYR A 390 -14.10 -12.12 19.47
CA TYR A 390 -13.85 -11.83 20.87
C TYR A 390 -14.19 -10.39 21.26
N ASN A 391 -13.77 -9.40 20.43
CA ASN A 391 -14.10 -7.99 20.66
C ASN A 391 -15.61 -7.73 20.61
N LEU A 392 -16.34 -8.39 19.69
CA LEU A 392 -17.79 -8.26 19.60
C LEU A 392 -18.50 -8.82 20.84
N LEU A 393 -18.01 -9.94 21.39
CA LEU A 393 -18.58 -10.57 22.59
C LEU A 393 -18.31 -9.77 23.88
N GLN A 394 -17.12 -9.20 24.01
CA GLN A 394 -16.73 -8.40 25.19
C GLN A 394 -17.46 -7.05 25.27
N LYS A 395 -18.03 -6.58 24.16
CA LYS A 395 -18.68 -5.26 24.09
C LYS A 395 -17.86 -4.21 24.88
N PRO A 396 -16.60 -3.97 24.55
CA PRO A 396 -15.84 -2.96 25.26
C PRO A 396 -16.62 -1.66 25.15
N THR A 397 -16.95 -1.08 26.29
CA THR A 397 -17.70 0.19 26.38
C THR A 397 -17.08 1.21 25.44
N GLN A 398 -17.95 1.83 24.65
CA GLN A 398 -17.65 2.85 23.63
C GLN A 398 -16.86 4.02 24.19
#